data_52dc6f8630b29420c027a37451981d08
#
_entry.id   52dc6f8630b29420c027a37451981d08
#
_cell.length_a   1.000
_cell.length_b   1.000
_cell.length_c   1.000
_cell.angle_alpha   90.00
_cell.angle_beta   90.00
_cell.angle_gamma   90.00
#
_symmetry.space_group_name_H-M   'P 1'
#
loop_
_entity.id
_entity.type
_entity.pdbx_description
1 polymer ?
#
loop_
_entity_poly.entity_id
_entity_poly.type
_entity_poly.pdbx_seq_one_letter_code
_entity_poly.pdbx_strand_id
1 'polypeptide(L)'
;MSTPVAPASLSAFDLIGVGAPIMDLVATVPESFLAHTAGDKGGSVNISPAEIARLIALLPAPPALTPGGSAANTTFNAARLGLRTTFLGKLGGDATAHTYRARFASGGVDTQRYKHSPHPNARCLILTTPDAQRTMRTELGAVFSFSPDEVSPADFAGCRLAHVEGYIVFNRALADAVLTSARAAGCRISLDVASFEIVRMARDWLLAQLATGLDLVVANEDEIRELFPDLPATTPDDYAAHARRLADFGGTAAVKLGKDGAWVARGTELHRIAPVIVSDAIDSNGAGDAWAAGFLSTYLRGLPLPLCGTVASILGAETVRHRGPVIPDQHWDHVASRAKSFLASHGH
;
A
#
# COMPACT_ATOMS: atom_id res chain seq x y z
N MET A 1 3.96 -16.74 -45.80
CA MET A 1 3.21 -15.52 -45.57
C MET A 1 3.14 -15.31 -44.07
N SER A 2 3.95 -14.40 -43.53
CA SER A 2 3.95 -14.12 -42.10
C SER A 2 2.75 -13.22 -41.77
N THR A 3 1.86 -13.68 -40.91
CA THR A 3 0.75 -12.88 -40.37
C THR A 3 1.34 -11.69 -39.63
N PRO A 4 0.90 -10.45 -39.87
CA PRO A 4 1.37 -9.28 -39.15
C PRO A 4 0.93 -9.42 -37.68
N VAL A 5 1.89 -9.39 -36.75
CA VAL A 5 1.63 -9.26 -35.33
C VAL A 5 0.93 -7.91 -35.13
N ALA A 6 -0.32 -7.97 -34.67
CA ALA A 6 -1.06 -6.76 -34.32
C ALA A 6 -0.23 -5.93 -33.31
N PRO A 7 -0.15 -4.61 -33.45
CA PRO A 7 0.54 -3.77 -32.49
C PRO A 7 -0.10 -3.98 -31.12
N ALA A 8 0.72 -4.27 -30.10
CA ALA A 8 0.25 -4.37 -28.72
C ALA A 8 -0.55 -3.11 -28.39
N SER A 9 -1.83 -3.26 -28.06
CA SER A 9 -2.66 -2.14 -27.65
C SER A 9 -1.98 -1.47 -26.46
N LEU A 10 -1.72 -0.16 -26.55
CA LEU A 10 -1.16 0.61 -25.45
C LEU A 10 -2.07 0.42 -24.24
N SER A 11 -1.51 -0.06 -23.13
CA SER A 11 -2.26 -0.22 -21.88
C SER A 11 -2.86 1.13 -21.49
N ALA A 12 -4.15 1.15 -21.14
CA ALA A 12 -4.84 2.36 -20.73
C ALA A 12 -4.30 2.87 -19.38
N PHE A 13 -3.92 1.93 -18.49
CA PHE A 13 -3.39 2.20 -17.16
C PHE A 13 -2.05 1.52 -16.93
N ASP A 14 -1.16 2.22 -16.26
CA ASP A 14 0.13 1.70 -15.84
C ASP A 14 -0.02 0.86 -14.56
N LEU A 15 -0.94 1.26 -13.67
CA LEU A 15 -1.17 0.63 -12.36
C LEU A 15 -2.67 0.57 -12.05
N ILE A 16 -3.13 -0.59 -11.57
CA ILE A 16 -4.37 -0.72 -10.83
C ILE A 16 -4.06 -1.11 -9.39
N GLY A 17 -4.46 -0.26 -8.42
CA GLY A 17 -4.44 -0.64 -7.01
C GLY A 17 -5.65 -1.50 -6.67
N VAL A 18 -5.45 -2.48 -5.79
CA VAL A 18 -6.54 -3.34 -5.31
C VAL A 18 -6.50 -3.46 -3.80
N GLY A 19 -7.56 -3.03 -3.15
CA GLY A 19 -7.62 -3.06 -1.68
C GLY A 19 -8.84 -2.35 -1.11
N ALA A 20 -8.73 -1.96 0.15
CA ALA A 20 -9.80 -1.33 0.91
C ALA A 20 -9.75 0.20 0.84
N PRO A 21 -10.75 0.88 0.24
CA PRO A 21 -10.88 2.33 0.30
C PRO A 21 -11.42 2.76 1.67
N ILE A 22 -10.50 2.96 2.63
CA ILE A 22 -10.81 3.29 4.03
C ILE A 22 -10.64 4.78 4.27
N MET A 23 -11.58 5.42 4.99
CA MET A 23 -11.40 6.77 5.49
C MET A 23 -10.77 6.72 6.89
N ASP A 24 -9.57 7.25 7.04
CA ASP A 24 -8.91 7.41 8.32
C ASP A 24 -9.48 8.60 9.09
N LEU A 25 -9.82 8.36 10.34
CA LEU A 25 -10.32 9.31 11.31
C LEU A 25 -9.21 9.53 12.35
N VAL A 26 -8.35 10.51 12.15
CA VAL A 26 -7.16 10.71 12.99
C VAL A 26 -7.48 11.60 14.18
N ALA A 27 -7.28 11.10 15.40
CA ALA A 27 -7.49 11.82 16.63
C ALA A 27 -6.29 11.70 17.58
N THR A 28 -5.89 12.82 18.19
CA THR A 28 -4.93 12.82 19.30
C THR A 28 -5.69 12.66 20.61
N VAL A 29 -5.31 11.69 21.42
CA VAL A 29 -6.00 11.37 22.67
C VAL A 29 -5.00 11.18 23.82
N PRO A 30 -5.39 11.44 25.09
CA PRO A 30 -4.58 11.05 26.23
C PRO A 30 -4.50 9.53 26.36
N GLU A 31 -3.45 9.02 27.00
CA GLU A 31 -3.24 7.59 27.24
C GLU A 31 -4.48 6.89 27.84
N SER A 32 -5.12 7.58 28.80
CA SER A 32 -6.32 7.08 29.48
C SER A 32 -7.51 6.83 28.56
N PHE A 33 -7.54 7.45 27.38
CA PHE A 33 -8.61 7.23 26.40
C PHE A 33 -8.66 5.79 25.90
N LEU A 34 -7.50 5.12 25.85
CA LEU A 34 -7.41 3.74 25.36
C LEU A 34 -8.20 2.74 26.24
N ALA A 35 -8.47 3.08 27.51
CA ALA A 35 -9.34 2.29 28.37
C ALA A 35 -10.79 2.21 27.88
N HIS A 36 -11.20 3.09 26.96
CA HIS A 36 -12.55 3.06 26.36
C HIS A 36 -12.68 2.09 25.20
N THR A 37 -11.61 1.47 24.71
CA THR A 37 -11.64 0.59 23.55
C THR A 37 -10.98 -0.76 23.84
N ALA A 38 -11.46 -1.82 23.18
CA ALA A 38 -10.85 -3.13 23.23
C ALA A 38 -9.54 -3.19 22.43
N GLY A 39 -8.70 -4.18 22.72
CA GLY A 39 -7.43 -4.45 22.04
C GLY A 39 -6.27 -3.64 22.59
N ASP A 40 -5.06 -4.08 22.25
CA ASP A 40 -3.82 -3.52 22.78
C ASP A 40 -3.51 -2.15 22.16
N LYS A 41 -2.75 -1.35 22.91
CA LYS A 41 -2.12 -0.13 22.42
C LYS A 41 -1.18 -0.46 21.26
N GLY A 42 -1.21 0.34 20.22
CA GLY A 42 -0.42 0.11 19.02
C GLY A 42 -0.99 -0.95 18.06
N GLY A 43 -2.02 -1.68 18.49
CA GLY A 43 -2.65 -2.73 17.69
C GLY A 43 -3.80 -2.23 16.80
N SER A 44 -4.20 -3.10 15.86
CA SER A 44 -5.33 -2.89 14.95
C SER A 44 -6.41 -3.93 15.22
N VAL A 45 -7.65 -3.46 15.49
CA VAL A 45 -8.80 -4.33 15.77
C VAL A 45 -10.00 -3.87 14.97
N ASN A 46 -10.73 -4.84 14.39
CA ASN A 46 -12.02 -4.57 13.77
C ASN A 46 -13.10 -4.39 14.84
N ILE A 47 -13.90 -3.34 14.69
CA ILE A 47 -14.99 -2.98 15.62
C ILE A 47 -16.31 -2.79 14.86
N SER A 48 -17.42 -2.82 15.62
CA SER A 48 -18.75 -2.62 15.05
C SER A 48 -19.02 -1.15 14.69
N PRO A 49 -20.00 -0.88 13.78
CA PRO A 49 -20.46 0.48 13.50
C PRO A 49 -20.93 1.26 14.74
N ALA A 50 -21.55 0.57 15.70
CA ALA A 50 -22.00 1.19 16.94
C ALA A 50 -20.80 1.57 17.84
N GLU A 51 -19.77 0.74 17.87
CA GLU A 51 -18.57 0.97 18.66
C GLU A 51 -17.74 2.13 18.12
N ILE A 52 -17.52 2.23 16.81
CA ILE A 52 -16.78 3.36 16.25
C ILE A 52 -17.53 4.67 16.46
N ALA A 53 -18.87 4.67 16.33
CA ALA A 53 -19.69 5.84 16.61
C ALA A 53 -19.60 6.27 18.09
N ARG A 54 -19.62 5.32 19.01
CA ARG A 54 -19.43 5.56 20.45
C ARG A 54 -18.06 6.18 20.75
N LEU A 55 -16.99 5.63 20.18
CA LEU A 55 -15.63 6.13 20.37
C LEU A 55 -15.48 7.55 19.82
N ILE A 56 -16.02 7.83 18.63
CA ILE A 56 -15.99 9.17 18.03
C ILE A 56 -16.70 10.19 18.93
N ALA A 57 -17.85 9.81 19.53
CA ALA A 57 -18.59 10.69 20.44
C ALA A 57 -17.84 11.01 21.75
N LEU A 58 -16.89 10.16 22.15
CA LEU A 58 -16.04 10.35 23.33
C LEU A 58 -14.78 11.15 23.06
N LEU A 59 -14.44 11.41 21.79
CA LEU A 59 -13.20 12.13 21.43
C LEU A 59 -13.22 13.56 22.03
N PRO A 60 -12.07 14.06 22.51
CA PRO A 60 -11.95 15.42 23.02
C PRO A 60 -12.13 16.50 21.95
N ALA A 61 -11.95 16.15 20.68
CA ALA A 61 -12.17 17.01 19.51
C ALA A 61 -12.55 16.16 18.30
N PRO A 62 -13.23 16.74 17.29
CA PRO A 62 -13.52 16.02 16.04
C PRO A 62 -12.24 15.50 15.39
N PRO A 63 -12.25 14.23 14.86
CA PRO A 63 -11.09 13.68 14.19
C PRO A 63 -10.85 14.36 12.84
N ALA A 64 -9.60 14.43 12.43
CA ALA A 64 -9.23 14.82 11.07
C ALA A 64 -9.56 13.67 10.11
N LEU A 65 -10.18 13.99 8.97
CA LEU A 65 -10.53 13.02 7.92
C LEU A 65 -9.41 12.97 6.88
N THR A 66 -8.86 11.78 6.65
CA THR A 66 -7.84 11.56 5.63
C THR A 66 -8.16 10.28 4.87
N PRO A 67 -8.23 10.28 3.54
CA PRO A 67 -8.32 9.04 2.78
C PRO A 67 -7.11 8.16 3.08
N GLY A 68 -7.38 6.88 3.35
CA GLY A 68 -6.41 5.86 3.70
C GLY A 68 -6.65 4.56 2.91
N GLY A 69 -6.04 3.47 3.37
CA GLY A 69 -5.94 2.20 2.67
C GLY A 69 -4.56 2.04 2.00
N SER A 70 -3.86 0.94 2.27
CA SER A 70 -2.46 0.78 1.85
C SER A 70 -2.28 0.85 0.33
N ALA A 71 -2.92 -0.05 -0.44
CA ALA A 71 -2.85 0.01 -1.90
C ALA A 71 -3.44 1.31 -2.47
N ALA A 72 -4.41 1.91 -1.77
CA ALA A 72 -5.02 3.16 -2.17
C ALA A 72 -4.03 4.32 -2.04
N ASN A 73 -3.33 4.45 -0.92
CA ASN A 73 -2.27 5.45 -0.71
C ASN A 73 -1.15 5.30 -1.75
N THR A 74 -0.71 4.05 -2.00
CA THR A 74 0.28 3.74 -3.03
C THR A 74 -0.20 4.20 -4.41
N THR A 75 -1.44 3.88 -4.77
CA THR A 75 -2.03 4.25 -6.06
C THR A 75 -2.16 5.76 -6.23
N PHE A 76 -2.60 6.45 -5.18
CA PHE A 76 -2.75 7.91 -5.15
C PHE A 76 -1.40 8.62 -5.34
N ASN A 77 -0.37 8.22 -4.59
CA ASN A 77 0.96 8.77 -4.73
C ASN A 77 1.58 8.45 -6.11
N ALA A 78 1.34 7.25 -6.65
CA ALA A 78 1.80 6.86 -7.99
C ALA A 78 1.15 7.70 -9.10
N ALA A 79 -0.14 8.05 -8.97
CA ALA A 79 -0.83 8.98 -9.88
C ALA A 79 -0.15 10.36 -9.87
N ARG A 80 0.12 10.89 -8.69
CA ARG A 80 0.81 12.18 -8.51
C ARG A 80 2.24 12.18 -9.06
N LEU A 81 2.89 11.00 -9.16
CA LEU A 81 4.18 10.82 -9.84
C LEU A 81 4.05 10.63 -11.36
N GLY A 82 2.83 10.74 -11.90
CA GLY A 82 2.54 10.74 -13.32
C GLY A 82 2.28 9.36 -13.92
N LEU A 83 2.00 8.32 -13.14
CA LEU A 83 1.44 7.08 -13.67
C LEU A 83 -0.06 7.27 -13.95
N ARG A 84 -0.55 6.62 -15.00
CA ARG A 84 -1.98 6.47 -15.26
C ARG A 84 -2.50 5.37 -14.36
N THR A 85 -3.30 5.72 -13.37
CA THR A 85 -3.72 4.78 -12.33
C THR A 85 -5.23 4.66 -12.25
N THR A 86 -5.70 3.49 -11.83
CA THR A 86 -7.09 3.23 -11.45
C THR A 86 -7.11 2.39 -10.17
N PHE A 87 -8.28 2.23 -9.55
CA PHE A 87 -8.39 1.51 -8.30
C PHE A 87 -9.61 0.59 -8.28
N LEU A 88 -9.41 -0.66 -7.86
CA LEU A 88 -10.46 -1.66 -7.60
C LEU A 88 -10.61 -1.86 -6.09
N GLY A 89 -11.75 -1.53 -5.59
CA GLY A 89 -12.16 -1.70 -4.20
C GLY A 89 -13.65 -1.42 -4.07
N LYS A 90 -14.23 -1.60 -2.90
CA LYS A 90 -15.66 -1.39 -2.72
C LYS A 90 -15.94 -0.18 -1.85
N LEU A 91 -16.57 0.84 -2.46
CA LEU A 91 -17.01 2.06 -1.81
C LEU A 91 -18.41 1.93 -1.23
N GLY A 92 -18.67 2.65 -0.15
CA GLY A 92 -19.99 2.81 0.40
C GLY A 92 -20.90 3.75 -0.40
N GLY A 93 -22.11 3.93 0.10
CA GLY A 93 -23.12 4.83 -0.47
C GLY A 93 -23.29 6.15 0.30
N ASP A 94 -22.41 6.45 1.26
CA ASP A 94 -22.52 7.59 2.15
C ASP A 94 -21.65 8.81 1.73
N ALA A 95 -21.77 9.92 2.46
CA ALA A 95 -20.98 11.13 2.20
C ALA A 95 -19.47 10.89 2.33
N THR A 96 -19.04 9.93 3.18
CA THR A 96 -17.64 9.56 3.35
C THR A 96 -17.08 8.96 2.06
N ALA A 97 -17.84 8.06 1.42
CA ALA A 97 -17.46 7.47 0.13
C ALA A 97 -17.34 8.53 -0.98
N HIS A 98 -18.26 9.49 -1.02
CA HIS A 98 -18.20 10.59 -1.99
C HIS A 98 -16.96 11.46 -1.79
N THR A 99 -16.64 11.80 -0.55
CA THR A 99 -15.43 12.58 -0.21
C THR A 99 -14.17 11.81 -0.59
N TYR A 100 -14.11 10.51 -0.26
CA TYR A 100 -13.01 9.63 -0.63
C TYR A 100 -12.79 9.60 -2.14
N ARG A 101 -13.82 9.29 -2.91
CA ARG A 101 -13.77 9.23 -4.37
C ARG A 101 -13.34 10.56 -5.00
N ALA A 102 -13.89 11.69 -4.51
CA ALA A 102 -13.53 13.01 -5.00
C ALA A 102 -12.04 13.32 -4.78
N ARG A 103 -11.49 12.96 -3.61
CA ARG A 103 -10.06 13.14 -3.32
C ARG A 103 -9.18 12.32 -4.25
N PHE A 104 -9.54 11.06 -4.51
CA PHE A 104 -8.81 10.21 -5.43
C PHE A 104 -8.83 10.75 -6.87
N ALA A 105 -10.00 11.16 -7.34
CA ALA A 105 -10.15 11.77 -8.66
C ALA A 105 -9.31 13.06 -8.79
N SER A 106 -9.28 13.91 -7.77
CA SER A 106 -8.47 15.13 -7.76
C SER A 106 -6.97 14.87 -7.79
N GLY A 107 -6.52 13.71 -7.30
CA GLY A 107 -5.13 13.25 -7.38
C GLY A 107 -4.76 12.56 -8.69
N GLY A 108 -5.69 12.47 -9.66
CA GLY A 108 -5.44 11.87 -10.97
C GLY A 108 -5.70 10.36 -11.05
N VAL A 109 -6.30 9.76 -10.02
CA VAL A 109 -6.70 8.34 -10.06
C VAL A 109 -8.04 8.20 -10.78
N ASP A 110 -8.11 7.33 -11.80
CA ASP A 110 -9.40 6.93 -12.39
C ASP A 110 -10.23 6.17 -11.35
N THR A 111 -11.48 6.59 -11.18
CA THR A 111 -12.38 6.07 -10.14
C THR A 111 -13.56 5.25 -10.69
N GLN A 112 -13.47 4.76 -11.93
CA GLN A 112 -14.59 4.08 -12.59
C GLN A 112 -14.65 2.58 -12.22
N ARG A 113 -13.58 2.01 -11.63
CA ARG A 113 -13.53 0.58 -11.29
C ARG A 113 -13.92 0.27 -9.84
N TYR A 114 -14.31 1.28 -9.06
CA TYR A 114 -14.89 1.02 -7.75
C TYR A 114 -16.20 0.22 -7.89
N LYS A 115 -16.31 -0.82 -7.08
CA LYS A 115 -17.60 -1.46 -6.80
C LYS A 115 -18.34 -0.64 -5.76
N HIS A 116 -19.65 -0.76 -5.71
CA HIS A 116 -20.50 0.04 -4.82
C HIS A 116 -21.33 -0.84 -3.90
N SER A 117 -21.56 -0.34 -2.69
CA SER A 117 -22.38 -0.98 -1.67
C SER A 117 -23.34 0.05 -1.08
N PRO A 118 -24.56 -0.35 -0.68
CA PRO A 118 -25.46 0.53 0.09
C PRO A 118 -24.98 0.75 1.54
N HIS A 119 -24.01 -0.07 2.02
CA HIS A 119 -23.43 0.10 3.35
C HIS A 119 -22.59 1.38 3.45
N PRO A 120 -22.37 1.93 4.66
CA PRO A 120 -21.41 3.03 4.88
C PRO A 120 -20.01 2.66 4.41
N ASN A 121 -19.22 3.65 4.04
CA ASN A 121 -17.80 3.44 3.69
C ASN A 121 -17.01 2.93 4.90
N ALA A 122 -15.95 2.16 4.62
CA ALA A 122 -15.03 1.73 5.67
C ALA A 122 -14.34 2.92 6.32
N ARG A 123 -14.13 2.84 7.64
CA ARG A 123 -13.50 3.89 8.45
C ARG A 123 -12.50 3.26 9.41
N CYS A 124 -11.37 3.92 9.62
CA CYS A 124 -10.39 3.55 10.63
C CYS A 124 -10.20 4.71 11.60
N LEU A 125 -10.60 4.53 12.85
CA LEU A 125 -10.28 5.49 13.90
C LEU A 125 -8.85 5.24 14.38
N ILE A 126 -7.99 6.21 14.10
CA ILE A 126 -6.58 6.20 14.48
C ILE A 126 -6.42 7.08 15.72
N LEU A 127 -6.16 6.46 16.86
CA LEU A 127 -5.96 7.10 18.15
C LEU A 127 -4.45 7.26 18.38
N THR A 128 -3.95 8.49 18.30
CA THR A 128 -2.54 8.82 18.53
C THR A 128 -2.35 9.30 19.97
N THR A 129 -1.52 8.60 20.74
CA THR A 129 -1.15 8.95 22.12
C THR A 129 0.07 9.86 22.17
N PRO A 130 0.41 10.52 23.32
CA PRO A 130 1.50 11.49 23.42
C PRO A 130 2.90 10.95 23.09
N ASP A 131 3.10 9.63 23.18
CA ASP A 131 4.32 8.92 22.75
C ASP A 131 4.37 8.63 21.25
N ALA A 132 3.45 9.23 20.47
CA ALA A 132 3.28 9.03 19.04
C ALA A 132 2.89 7.61 18.61
N GLN A 133 2.50 6.73 19.55
CA GLN A 133 1.93 5.43 19.18
C GLN A 133 0.52 5.59 18.63
N ARG A 134 0.20 4.75 17.63
CA ARG A 134 -1.09 4.74 16.95
C ARG A 134 -1.83 3.44 17.23
N THR A 135 -3.07 3.58 17.70
CA THR A 135 -3.98 2.47 17.97
C THR A 135 -5.14 2.56 17.00
N MET A 136 -5.35 1.52 16.21
CA MET A 136 -6.30 1.52 15.10
C MET A 136 -7.56 0.71 15.42
N ARG A 137 -8.72 1.29 15.15
CA ARG A 137 -10.03 0.67 15.34
C ARG A 137 -10.82 0.80 14.05
N THR A 138 -10.95 -0.29 13.31
CA THR A 138 -11.46 -0.30 11.95
C THR A 138 -12.88 -0.85 11.89
N GLU A 139 -13.77 -0.10 11.24
CA GLU A 139 -15.09 -0.53 10.82
C GLU A 139 -15.05 -0.74 9.31
N LEU A 140 -15.23 -2.00 8.87
CA LEU A 140 -15.00 -2.39 7.48
C LEU A 140 -16.13 -1.98 6.52
N GLY A 141 -17.33 -1.68 7.02
CA GLY A 141 -18.44 -1.17 6.22
C GLY A 141 -18.62 -1.87 4.87
N ALA A 142 -18.62 -1.07 3.81
CA ALA A 142 -18.76 -1.55 2.44
C ALA A 142 -17.68 -2.58 2.03
N VAL A 143 -16.47 -2.45 2.53
CA VAL A 143 -15.34 -3.36 2.21
C VAL A 143 -15.66 -4.79 2.62
N PHE A 144 -16.31 -4.99 3.77
CA PHE A 144 -16.71 -6.33 4.22
C PHE A 144 -17.67 -7.03 3.24
N SER A 145 -18.43 -6.28 2.47
CA SER A 145 -19.38 -6.82 1.48
C SER A 145 -18.76 -7.04 0.08
N PHE A 146 -17.43 -6.81 -0.08
CA PHE A 146 -16.77 -7.07 -1.35
C PHE A 146 -16.64 -8.57 -1.58
N SER A 147 -17.38 -9.08 -2.59
CA SER A 147 -17.50 -10.50 -2.90
C SER A 147 -16.59 -10.93 -4.05
N PRO A 148 -16.06 -12.17 -4.05
CA PRO A 148 -15.32 -12.73 -5.19
C PRO A 148 -16.09 -12.65 -6.51
N ASP A 149 -17.41 -12.80 -6.49
CA ASP A 149 -18.27 -12.78 -7.68
C ASP A 149 -18.34 -11.41 -8.36
N GLU A 150 -17.91 -10.36 -7.68
CA GLU A 150 -17.85 -9.01 -8.24
C GLU A 150 -16.54 -8.74 -8.98
N VAL A 151 -15.59 -9.68 -8.95
CA VAL A 151 -14.27 -9.54 -9.57
C VAL A 151 -14.14 -10.41 -10.80
N SER A 152 -13.70 -9.81 -11.90
CA SER A 152 -13.51 -10.49 -13.17
C SER A 152 -12.27 -9.97 -13.91
N PRO A 153 -11.77 -10.67 -14.94
CA PRO A 153 -10.68 -10.17 -15.78
C PRO A 153 -10.96 -8.82 -16.43
N ALA A 154 -12.24 -8.48 -16.67
CA ALA A 154 -12.63 -7.19 -17.23
C ALA A 154 -12.24 -6.01 -16.31
N ASP A 155 -12.21 -6.22 -14.99
CA ASP A 155 -11.78 -5.22 -14.01
C ASP A 155 -10.28 -4.84 -14.16
N PHE A 156 -9.49 -5.71 -14.77
CA PHE A 156 -8.05 -5.53 -14.99
C PHE A 156 -7.69 -5.20 -16.44
N ALA A 157 -8.67 -5.16 -17.34
CA ALA A 157 -8.44 -4.94 -18.76
C ALA A 157 -7.67 -3.63 -19.03
N GLY A 158 -6.60 -3.69 -19.80
CA GLY A 158 -5.76 -2.55 -20.16
C GLY A 158 -4.85 -2.04 -19.03
N CYS A 159 -4.69 -2.78 -17.92
CA CYS A 159 -3.74 -2.47 -16.87
C CYS A 159 -2.42 -3.24 -17.07
N ARG A 160 -1.28 -2.59 -16.81
CA ARG A 160 0.04 -3.23 -16.91
C ARG A 160 0.40 -4.02 -15.66
N LEU A 161 0.06 -3.49 -14.49
CA LEU A 161 0.39 -4.08 -13.19
C LEU A 161 -0.77 -3.87 -12.21
N ALA A 162 -1.14 -4.94 -11.50
CA ALA A 162 -2.03 -4.89 -10.34
C ALA A 162 -1.19 -4.87 -9.06
N HIS A 163 -1.34 -3.82 -8.25
CA HIS A 163 -0.73 -3.70 -6.92
C HIS A 163 -1.79 -4.04 -5.87
N VAL A 164 -1.61 -5.18 -5.22
CA VAL A 164 -2.60 -5.76 -4.30
C VAL A 164 -2.08 -5.64 -2.87
N GLU A 165 -2.91 -5.14 -1.96
CA GLU A 165 -2.56 -5.13 -0.54
C GLU A 165 -2.84 -6.48 0.13
N GLY A 166 -1.96 -6.91 1.03
CA GLY A 166 -2.08 -8.19 1.72
C GLY A 166 -3.30 -8.28 2.65
N TYR A 167 -3.84 -7.16 3.10
CA TYR A 167 -5.08 -7.15 3.90
C TYR A 167 -6.27 -7.80 3.21
N ILE A 168 -6.27 -7.91 1.86
CA ILE A 168 -7.33 -8.60 1.12
C ILE A 168 -7.49 -10.07 1.55
N VAL A 169 -6.48 -10.68 2.15
CA VAL A 169 -6.47 -12.08 2.59
C VAL A 169 -7.45 -12.36 3.74
N PHE A 170 -7.97 -11.35 4.42
CA PHE A 170 -9.09 -11.53 5.35
C PHE A 170 -10.31 -12.18 4.67
N ASN A 171 -10.46 -11.98 3.34
CA ASN A 171 -11.35 -12.75 2.49
C ASN A 171 -10.51 -13.50 1.45
N ARG A 172 -10.07 -14.72 1.78
CA ARG A 172 -9.21 -15.53 0.90
C ARG A 172 -9.81 -15.78 -0.47
N ALA A 173 -11.11 -16.04 -0.53
CA ALA A 173 -11.80 -16.26 -1.81
C ALA A 173 -11.73 -15.00 -2.69
N LEU A 174 -11.88 -13.81 -2.11
CA LEU A 174 -11.71 -12.54 -2.82
C LEU A 174 -10.26 -12.35 -3.27
N ALA A 175 -9.28 -12.64 -2.40
CA ALA A 175 -7.86 -12.55 -2.74
C ALA A 175 -7.50 -13.45 -3.93
N ASP A 176 -7.97 -14.69 -3.92
CA ASP A 176 -7.76 -15.66 -5.02
C ASP A 176 -8.46 -15.21 -6.31
N ALA A 177 -9.68 -14.68 -6.23
CA ALA A 177 -10.42 -14.14 -7.38
C ALA A 177 -9.68 -12.93 -8.00
N VAL A 178 -9.16 -12.02 -7.18
CA VAL A 178 -8.37 -10.86 -7.63
C VAL A 178 -7.11 -11.29 -8.37
N LEU A 179 -6.29 -12.16 -7.75
CA LEU A 179 -5.04 -12.61 -8.35
C LEU A 179 -5.28 -13.41 -9.63
N THR A 180 -6.30 -14.29 -9.65
CA THR A 180 -6.67 -15.08 -10.82
C THR A 180 -7.14 -14.17 -11.95
N SER A 181 -8.01 -13.22 -11.66
CA SER A 181 -8.56 -12.28 -12.65
C SER A 181 -7.50 -11.36 -13.23
N ALA A 182 -6.58 -10.86 -12.39
CA ALA A 182 -5.45 -10.04 -12.82
C ALA A 182 -4.53 -10.82 -13.79
N ARG A 183 -4.19 -12.07 -13.45
CA ARG A 183 -3.40 -12.95 -14.33
C ARG A 183 -4.12 -13.23 -15.66
N ALA A 184 -5.41 -13.55 -15.58
CA ALA A 184 -6.22 -13.81 -16.78
C ALA A 184 -6.31 -12.60 -17.72
N ALA A 185 -6.25 -11.38 -17.18
CA ALA A 185 -6.20 -10.14 -17.95
C ALA A 185 -4.79 -9.81 -18.48
N GLY A 186 -3.76 -10.60 -18.14
CA GLY A 186 -2.37 -10.37 -18.53
C GLY A 186 -1.66 -9.29 -17.71
N CYS A 187 -2.21 -8.90 -16.56
CA CYS A 187 -1.52 -7.99 -15.65
C CYS A 187 -0.35 -8.67 -14.95
N ARG A 188 0.76 -7.96 -14.81
CA ARG A 188 1.77 -8.29 -13.81
C ARG A 188 1.19 -8.06 -12.42
N ILE A 189 1.74 -8.74 -11.41
CA ILE A 189 1.22 -8.63 -10.04
C ILE A 189 2.31 -8.17 -9.10
N SER A 190 2.01 -7.10 -8.36
CA SER A 190 2.75 -6.66 -7.19
C SER A 190 1.91 -6.93 -5.94
N LEU A 191 2.50 -7.53 -4.92
CA LEU A 191 1.89 -7.76 -3.62
C LEU A 191 2.64 -6.97 -2.54
N ASP A 192 1.96 -6.10 -1.79
CA ASP A 192 2.45 -5.61 -0.51
C ASP A 192 1.96 -6.54 0.59
N VAL A 193 2.86 -7.04 1.42
CA VAL A 193 2.53 -8.05 2.45
C VAL A 193 1.64 -7.49 3.56
N ALA A 194 1.64 -6.18 3.75
CA ALA A 194 0.76 -5.36 4.58
C ALA A 194 1.09 -5.32 6.08
N SER A 195 1.18 -6.43 6.79
CA SER A 195 1.55 -6.45 8.22
C SER A 195 2.00 -7.83 8.69
N PHE A 196 2.75 -7.86 9.79
CA PHE A 196 3.20 -9.11 10.39
C PHE A 196 2.03 -9.98 10.90
N GLU A 197 0.90 -9.38 11.31
CA GLU A 197 -0.31 -10.10 11.68
C GLU A 197 -0.91 -10.85 10.48
N ILE A 198 -0.90 -10.21 9.31
CA ILE A 198 -1.32 -10.86 8.06
C ILE A 198 -0.41 -12.05 7.75
N VAL A 199 0.89 -11.89 7.93
CA VAL A 199 1.84 -13.02 7.71
C VAL A 199 1.52 -14.16 8.67
N ARG A 200 1.37 -13.89 9.97
CA ARG A 200 1.03 -14.93 10.97
C ARG A 200 -0.27 -15.67 10.63
N MET A 201 -1.27 -14.93 10.20
CA MET A 201 -2.58 -15.50 9.87
C MET A 201 -2.59 -16.29 8.56
N ALA A 202 -1.81 -15.88 7.57
CA ALA A 202 -1.95 -16.34 6.19
C ALA A 202 -0.61 -16.78 5.54
N ARG A 203 0.39 -17.13 6.35
CA ARG A 203 1.75 -17.44 5.87
C ARG A 203 1.75 -18.50 4.76
N ASP A 204 1.01 -19.58 4.94
CA ASP A 204 0.98 -20.67 3.96
C ASP A 204 0.36 -20.22 2.64
N TRP A 205 -0.69 -19.40 2.69
CA TRP A 205 -1.29 -18.80 1.50
C TRP A 205 -0.32 -17.84 0.81
N LEU A 206 0.38 -16.98 1.58
CA LEU A 206 1.39 -16.06 1.03
C LEU A 206 2.49 -16.83 0.32
N LEU A 207 3.05 -17.87 0.93
CA LEU A 207 4.08 -18.72 0.33
C LEU A 207 3.56 -19.41 -0.93
N ALA A 208 2.32 -19.89 -0.93
CA ALA A 208 1.69 -20.48 -2.12
C ALA A 208 1.55 -19.44 -3.25
N GLN A 209 1.15 -18.20 -2.95
CA GLN A 209 1.07 -17.14 -3.97
C GLN A 209 2.45 -16.75 -4.49
N LEU A 210 3.47 -16.66 -3.63
CA LEU A 210 4.86 -16.44 -4.05
C LEU A 210 5.31 -17.53 -5.05
N ALA A 211 5.02 -18.80 -4.77
CA ALA A 211 5.38 -19.91 -5.63
C ALA A 211 4.70 -19.89 -7.02
N THR A 212 3.63 -19.11 -7.20
CA THR A 212 3.01 -18.91 -8.52
C THR A 212 3.76 -17.91 -9.40
N GLY A 213 4.78 -17.23 -8.87
CA GLY A 213 5.54 -16.18 -9.55
C GLY A 213 4.79 -14.83 -9.51
N LEU A 214 5.09 -14.00 -8.51
CA LEU A 214 4.68 -12.61 -8.45
C LEU A 214 5.79 -11.73 -9.05
N ASP A 215 5.42 -10.67 -9.77
CA ASP A 215 6.40 -9.80 -10.44
C ASP A 215 7.16 -8.89 -9.46
N LEU A 216 6.48 -8.49 -8.39
CA LEU A 216 7.07 -7.67 -7.32
C LEU A 216 6.42 -8.04 -5.99
N VAL A 217 7.24 -8.17 -4.96
CA VAL A 217 6.76 -8.30 -3.57
C VAL A 217 7.42 -7.22 -2.72
N VAL A 218 6.60 -6.51 -1.97
CA VAL A 218 7.03 -5.45 -1.06
C VAL A 218 6.72 -5.91 0.37
N ALA A 219 7.71 -5.86 1.24
CA ALA A 219 7.55 -6.19 2.66
C ALA A 219 8.41 -5.26 3.52
N ASN A 220 8.06 -5.11 4.81
CA ASN A 220 8.94 -4.47 5.78
C ASN A 220 9.71 -5.52 6.61
N GLU A 221 10.57 -5.05 7.54
CA GLU A 221 11.40 -5.89 8.39
C GLU A 221 10.59 -6.85 9.27
N ASP A 222 9.45 -6.42 9.80
CA ASP A 222 8.61 -7.23 10.68
C ASP A 222 7.87 -8.32 9.89
N GLU A 223 7.34 -7.96 8.75
CA GLU A 223 6.64 -8.86 7.82
C GLU A 223 7.56 -9.95 7.30
N ILE A 224 8.76 -9.59 6.87
CA ILE A 224 9.69 -10.55 6.26
C ILE A 224 10.29 -11.51 7.30
N ARG A 225 10.47 -11.06 8.56
CA ARG A 225 10.87 -11.94 9.67
C ARG A 225 9.83 -13.01 9.95
N GLU A 226 8.56 -12.64 9.97
CA GLU A 226 7.48 -13.60 10.16
C GLU A 226 7.34 -14.55 8.95
N LEU A 227 7.63 -14.08 7.75
CA LEU A 227 7.54 -14.90 6.56
C LEU A 227 8.67 -15.95 6.49
N PHE A 228 9.89 -15.57 6.88
CA PHE A 228 11.09 -16.43 6.89
C PHE A 228 11.78 -16.43 8.26
N PRO A 229 11.16 -17.03 9.29
CA PRO A 229 11.66 -16.99 10.67
C PRO A 229 12.94 -17.79 10.89
N ASP A 230 13.35 -18.58 9.92
CA ASP A 230 14.60 -19.36 9.92
C ASP A 230 15.82 -18.54 9.50
N LEU A 231 15.64 -17.32 8.98
CA LEU A 231 16.75 -16.44 8.60
C LEU A 231 17.10 -15.46 9.73
N PRO A 232 18.40 -15.12 9.90
CA PRO A 232 18.81 -14.10 10.86
C PRO A 232 18.22 -12.72 10.49
N ALA A 233 17.86 -11.94 11.51
CA ALA A 233 17.27 -10.61 11.37
C ALA A 233 17.68 -9.68 12.52
N THR A 234 18.97 -9.66 12.85
CA THR A 234 19.54 -8.90 13.96
C THR A 234 20.10 -7.56 13.49
N THR A 235 20.68 -7.53 12.31
CA THR A 235 21.27 -6.35 11.69
C THR A 235 20.58 -6.01 10.38
N PRO A 236 20.65 -4.75 9.90
CA PRO A 236 20.11 -4.38 8.59
C PRO A 236 20.68 -5.21 7.42
N ASP A 237 21.90 -5.73 7.56
CA ASP A 237 22.53 -6.52 6.51
C ASP A 237 22.01 -7.97 6.45
N ASP A 238 21.48 -8.51 7.53
CA ASP A 238 20.86 -9.83 7.55
C ASP A 238 19.68 -9.92 6.57
N TYR A 239 18.98 -8.80 6.36
CA TYR A 239 17.83 -8.73 5.44
C TYR A 239 18.20 -8.87 3.96
N ALA A 240 19.49 -8.87 3.61
CA ALA A 240 19.97 -9.26 2.28
C ALA A 240 19.58 -10.70 1.93
N ALA A 241 19.69 -11.62 2.90
CA ALA A 241 19.27 -13.01 2.73
C ALA A 241 17.75 -13.15 2.54
N HIS A 242 16.96 -12.36 3.28
CA HIS A 242 15.52 -12.32 3.12
C HIS A 242 15.10 -11.81 1.73
N ALA A 243 15.73 -10.72 1.25
CA ALA A 243 15.45 -10.18 -0.07
C ALA A 243 15.81 -11.17 -1.19
N ARG A 244 16.93 -11.88 -1.07
CA ARG A 244 17.32 -12.95 -2.01
C ARG A 244 16.29 -14.07 -2.02
N ARG A 245 15.96 -14.61 -0.84
CA ARG A 245 14.98 -15.69 -0.72
C ARG A 245 13.61 -15.33 -1.27
N LEU A 246 13.19 -14.07 -1.08
CA LEU A 246 11.96 -13.58 -1.67
C LEU A 246 12.05 -13.49 -3.21
N ALA A 247 13.18 -13.04 -3.75
CA ALA A 247 13.43 -12.98 -5.19
C ALA A 247 13.59 -14.37 -5.85
N ASP A 248 13.98 -15.41 -5.09
CA ASP A 248 14.08 -16.78 -5.60
C ASP A 248 12.74 -17.37 -6.06
N PHE A 249 11.62 -16.77 -5.63
CA PHE A 249 10.30 -17.08 -6.18
C PHE A 249 10.05 -16.51 -7.58
N GLY A 250 11.03 -15.83 -8.20
CA GLY A 250 11.03 -15.45 -9.62
C GLY A 250 10.66 -13.99 -9.92
N GLY A 251 10.39 -13.19 -8.91
CA GLY A 251 10.05 -11.77 -9.08
C GLY A 251 11.14 -10.81 -8.61
N THR A 252 10.72 -9.55 -8.44
CA THR A 252 11.50 -8.53 -7.74
C THR A 252 11.06 -8.49 -6.28
N ALA A 253 12.01 -8.46 -5.37
CA ALA A 253 11.77 -8.30 -3.93
C ALA A 253 12.20 -6.91 -3.47
N ALA A 254 11.38 -6.27 -2.62
CA ALA A 254 11.72 -5.02 -1.97
C ALA A 254 11.44 -5.14 -0.46
N VAL A 255 12.50 -5.17 0.34
CA VAL A 255 12.46 -5.29 1.80
C VAL A 255 12.80 -3.95 2.41
N LYS A 256 11.80 -3.26 2.94
CA LYS A 256 11.88 -1.94 3.60
C LYS A 256 12.40 -2.10 5.03
N LEU A 257 13.36 -1.28 5.44
CA LEU A 257 13.97 -1.29 6.77
C LEU A 257 13.84 0.07 7.47
N GLY A 258 12.76 0.79 7.21
CA GLY A 258 12.50 2.09 7.80
C GLY A 258 13.70 3.05 7.68
N LYS A 259 14.22 3.51 8.83
CA LYS A 259 15.37 4.42 8.91
C LYS A 259 16.68 3.81 8.41
N ASP A 260 16.74 2.50 8.27
CA ASP A 260 17.93 1.78 7.80
C ASP A 260 17.91 1.52 6.29
N GLY A 261 16.92 2.06 5.55
CA GLY A 261 16.81 2.01 4.09
C GLY A 261 16.07 0.77 3.59
N ALA A 262 16.63 0.05 2.60
CA ALA A 262 15.98 -1.14 2.05
C ALA A 262 16.98 -2.09 1.38
N TRP A 263 16.56 -3.33 1.17
CA TRP A 263 17.18 -4.27 0.24
C TRP A 263 16.25 -4.53 -0.94
N VAL A 264 16.80 -4.51 -2.14
CA VAL A 264 16.06 -4.84 -3.37
C VAL A 264 16.80 -5.93 -4.12
N ALA A 265 16.10 -6.98 -4.54
CA ALA A 265 16.67 -8.12 -5.23
C ALA A 265 15.83 -8.54 -6.44
N ARG A 266 16.49 -9.06 -7.49
CA ARG A 266 15.84 -9.67 -8.66
C ARG A 266 16.84 -10.62 -9.34
N GLY A 267 16.52 -11.91 -9.41
CA GLY A 267 17.44 -12.91 -9.91
C GLY A 267 18.78 -12.85 -9.15
N THR A 268 19.88 -12.60 -9.85
CA THR A 268 21.23 -12.47 -9.23
C THR A 268 21.53 -11.08 -8.70
N GLU A 269 20.73 -10.07 -9.05
CA GLU A 269 20.91 -8.70 -8.57
C GLU A 269 20.50 -8.58 -7.10
N LEU A 270 21.31 -7.90 -6.31
CA LEU A 270 21.03 -7.54 -4.93
C LEU A 270 21.60 -6.17 -4.62
N HIS A 271 20.75 -5.25 -4.18
CA HIS A 271 21.13 -3.86 -3.96
C HIS A 271 20.71 -3.38 -2.57
N ARG A 272 21.68 -2.82 -1.84
CA ARG A 272 21.41 -2.05 -0.64
C ARG A 272 20.99 -0.64 -1.03
N ILE A 273 19.83 -0.22 -0.59
CA ILE A 273 19.31 1.14 -0.80
C ILE A 273 19.56 1.94 0.47
N ALA A 274 20.33 3.01 0.34
CA ALA A 274 20.61 3.89 1.46
C ALA A 274 19.32 4.62 1.93
N PRO A 275 19.15 4.85 3.24
CA PRO A 275 18.06 5.65 3.73
C PRO A 275 18.23 7.13 3.35
N VAL A 276 17.12 7.83 3.23
CA VAL A 276 17.13 9.31 3.30
C VAL A 276 16.95 9.70 4.76
N ILE A 277 17.96 10.34 5.32
CA ILE A 277 17.97 10.72 6.75
C ILE A 277 16.91 11.80 7.03
N VAL A 278 16.09 11.55 8.03
CA VAL A 278 15.04 12.47 8.52
C VAL A 278 15.24 12.67 10.02
N SER A 279 15.45 13.91 10.44
CA SER A 279 15.61 14.28 11.85
C SER A 279 14.32 14.81 12.48
N ASP A 280 13.32 15.13 11.66
CA ASP A 280 12.07 15.80 11.99
C ASP A 280 10.84 14.92 11.68
N ALA A 281 11.00 13.60 11.80
CA ALA A 281 9.90 12.65 11.61
C ALA A 281 8.83 12.83 12.71
N ILE A 282 7.56 12.92 12.30
CA ILE A 282 6.41 13.11 13.21
C ILE A 282 5.35 12.02 13.11
N ASP A 283 5.24 11.33 11.97
CA ASP A 283 4.26 10.26 11.77
C ASP A 283 4.77 9.27 10.70
N SER A 284 4.81 7.99 11.02
CA SER A 284 5.24 6.95 10.07
C SER A 284 4.09 6.37 9.22
N ASN A 285 2.86 6.90 9.38
CA ASN A 285 1.71 6.42 8.63
C ASN A 285 1.88 6.65 7.13
N GLY A 286 1.64 5.59 6.31
CA GLY A 286 1.74 5.66 4.86
C GLY A 286 3.16 5.80 4.29
N ALA A 287 4.21 5.82 5.13
CA ALA A 287 5.58 5.89 4.63
C ALA A 287 5.95 4.69 3.75
N GLY A 288 5.49 3.50 4.12
CA GLY A 288 5.63 2.29 3.33
C GLY A 288 4.89 2.36 2.00
N ASP A 289 3.67 2.92 2.01
CA ASP A 289 2.85 3.10 0.81
C ASP A 289 3.47 4.12 -0.14
N ALA A 290 3.98 5.23 0.39
CA ALA A 290 4.68 6.25 -0.40
C ALA A 290 5.99 5.69 -0.97
N TRP A 291 6.72 4.89 -0.20
CA TRP A 291 7.90 4.17 -0.67
C TRP A 291 7.53 3.25 -1.84
N ALA A 292 6.48 2.44 -1.70
CA ALA A 292 6.00 1.55 -2.76
C ALA A 292 5.59 2.34 -4.00
N ALA A 293 4.92 3.49 -3.86
CA ALA A 293 4.55 4.37 -4.97
C ALA A 293 5.78 4.90 -5.72
N GLY A 294 6.79 5.38 -5.01
CA GLY A 294 8.06 5.83 -5.59
C GLY A 294 8.78 4.72 -6.35
N PHE A 295 8.83 3.53 -5.75
CA PHE A 295 9.40 2.34 -6.38
C PHE A 295 8.65 1.98 -7.66
N LEU A 296 7.35 1.79 -7.59
CA LEU A 296 6.48 1.41 -8.72
C LEU A 296 6.53 2.42 -9.85
N SER A 297 6.58 3.73 -9.54
CA SER A 297 6.60 4.79 -10.55
C SER A 297 7.82 4.73 -11.46
N THR A 298 8.95 4.29 -10.94
CA THR A 298 10.22 4.15 -11.67
C THR A 298 10.41 2.73 -12.21
N TYR A 299 10.00 1.71 -11.46
CA TYR A 299 10.03 0.31 -11.89
C TYR A 299 9.19 0.07 -13.16
N LEU A 300 7.99 0.66 -13.24
CA LEU A 300 7.13 0.55 -14.43
C LEU A 300 7.68 1.28 -15.65
N ARG A 301 8.60 2.23 -15.46
CA ARG A 301 9.36 2.89 -16.53
C ARG A 301 10.60 2.10 -16.94
N GLY A 302 10.92 0.98 -16.27
CA GLY A 302 12.05 0.13 -16.59
C GLY A 302 13.40 0.64 -16.06
N LEU A 303 13.40 1.50 -15.06
CA LEU A 303 14.62 2.05 -14.47
C LEU A 303 15.39 0.99 -13.66
N PRO A 304 16.73 1.13 -13.49
CA PRO A 304 17.52 0.26 -12.64
C PRO A 304 17.01 0.20 -11.19
N LEU A 305 17.06 -0.98 -10.57
CA LEU A 305 16.54 -1.19 -9.21
C LEU A 305 17.11 -0.23 -8.16
N PRO A 306 18.42 0.12 -8.16
CA PRO A 306 18.94 1.12 -7.23
C PRO A 306 18.28 2.48 -7.34
N LEU A 307 17.99 2.93 -8.56
CA LEU A 307 17.28 4.20 -8.79
C LEU A 307 15.83 4.12 -8.32
N CYS A 308 15.16 2.98 -8.57
CA CYS A 308 13.80 2.74 -8.06
C CYS A 308 13.77 2.84 -6.52
N GLY A 309 14.72 2.20 -5.84
CA GLY A 309 14.81 2.22 -4.39
C GLY A 309 15.13 3.61 -3.83
N THR A 310 15.99 4.38 -4.50
CA THR A 310 16.33 5.74 -4.05
C THR A 310 15.15 6.70 -4.18
N VAL A 311 14.42 6.67 -5.31
CA VAL A 311 13.19 7.48 -5.47
C VAL A 311 12.14 7.06 -4.43
N ALA A 312 11.99 5.76 -4.17
CA ALA A 312 11.13 5.24 -3.13
C ALA A 312 11.50 5.82 -1.74
N SER A 313 12.80 5.82 -1.40
CA SER A 313 13.30 6.36 -0.12
C SER A 313 13.07 7.86 0.02
N ILE A 314 13.14 8.64 -1.08
CA ILE A 314 12.83 10.07 -1.08
C ILE A 314 11.36 10.30 -0.69
N LEU A 315 10.42 9.52 -1.25
CA LEU A 315 9.00 9.66 -0.93
C LEU A 315 8.67 9.20 0.49
N GLY A 316 9.17 8.03 0.90
CA GLY A 316 8.98 7.54 2.26
C GLY A 316 9.49 8.50 3.32
N ALA A 317 10.68 9.08 3.10
CA ALA A 317 11.29 10.07 3.99
C ALA A 317 10.50 11.38 4.06
N GLU A 318 9.91 11.83 2.96
CA GLU A 318 9.06 13.03 3.00
C GLU A 318 7.75 12.75 3.74
N THR A 319 7.15 11.56 3.54
CA THR A 319 5.88 11.20 4.18
C THR A 319 5.97 11.27 5.71
N VAL A 320 7.06 10.79 6.32
CA VAL A 320 7.20 10.78 7.78
C VAL A 320 7.29 12.17 8.42
N ARG A 321 7.48 13.23 7.64
CA ARG A 321 7.46 14.64 8.10
C ARG A 321 6.07 15.21 8.25
N HIS A 322 5.04 14.47 7.79
CA HIS A 322 3.67 14.94 7.76
C HIS A 322 2.77 14.01 8.58
N ARG A 323 1.67 14.56 9.08
CA ARG A 323 0.63 13.74 9.73
C ARG A 323 -0.25 13.10 8.67
N GLY A 324 -0.51 11.79 8.83
CA GLY A 324 -1.34 11.01 7.94
C GLY A 324 -0.56 10.39 6.77
N PRO A 325 -1.23 9.57 5.95
CA PRO A 325 -0.56 8.67 5.01
C PRO A 325 -0.17 9.31 3.68
N VAL A 326 -0.51 10.56 3.45
CA VAL A 326 -0.30 11.25 2.18
C VAL A 326 0.44 12.56 2.37
N ILE A 327 1.44 12.80 1.54
CA ILE A 327 2.17 14.07 1.51
C ILE A 327 1.19 15.20 1.12
N PRO A 328 1.03 16.26 1.96
CA PRO A 328 0.13 17.36 1.66
C PRO A 328 0.46 18.05 0.33
N ASP A 329 -0.58 18.56 -0.35
CA ASP A 329 -0.44 19.13 -1.69
C ASP A 329 0.58 20.27 -1.75
N GLN A 330 0.67 21.08 -0.71
CA GLN A 330 1.63 22.19 -0.60
C GLN A 330 3.11 21.75 -0.54
N HIS A 331 3.40 20.50 -0.17
CA HIS A 331 4.76 19.94 -0.11
C HIS A 331 5.08 19.03 -1.30
N TRP A 332 4.05 18.69 -2.10
CA TRP A 332 4.18 17.71 -3.17
C TRP A 332 5.16 18.13 -4.27
N ASP A 333 5.08 19.37 -4.72
CA ASP A 333 5.93 19.86 -5.82
C ASP A 333 7.41 19.82 -5.45
N HIS A 334 7.74 20.03 -4.18
CA HIS A 334 9.11 19.93 -3.68
C HIS A 334 9.63 18.49 -3.79
N VAL A 335 8.89 17.51 -3.29
CA VAL A 335 9.33 16.10 -3.32
C VAL A 335 9.34 15.55 -4.74
N ALA A 336 8.36 15.90 -5.57
CA ALA A 336 8.33 15.51 -6.97
C ALA A 336 9.51 16.08 -7.76
N SER A 337 9.86 17.34 -7.51
CA SER A 337 11.04 17.99 -8.11
C SER A 337 12.34 17.33 -7.65
N ARG A 338 12.45 16.98 -6.36
CA ARG A 338 13.61 16.27 -5.83
C ARG A 338 13.80 14.91 -6.50
N ALA A 339 12.73 14.14 -6.64
CA ALA A 339 12.77 12.86 -7.34
C ALA A 339 13.18 13.01 -8.82
N LYS A 340 12.61 14.00 -9.52
CA LYS A 340 12.97 14.32 -10.92
C LYS A 340 14.43 14.75 -11.06
N SER A 341 14.92 15.64 -10.19
CA SER A 341 16.31 16.10 -10.20
C SER A 341 17.28 14.96 -9.96
N PHE A 342 16.94 14.04 -9.03
CA PHE A 342 17.74 12.85 -8.81
C PHE A 342 17.82 11.97 -10.08
N LEU A 343 16.71 11.72 -10.76
CA LEU A 343 16.70 10.94 -11.98
C LEU A 343 17.48 11.63 -13.11
N ALA A 344 17.30 12.93 -13.29
CA ALA A 344 18.03 13.72 -14.29
C ALA A 344 19.55 13.68 -14.07
N SER A 345 20.02 13.70 -12.83
CA SER A 345 21.46 13.58 -12.50
C SER A 345 22.06 12.20 -12.84
N HIS A 346 21.19 11.20 -13.10
CA HIS A 346 21.59 9.84 -13.52
C HIS A 346 21.20 9.53 -14.97
N GLY A 347 20.86 10.54 -15.75
CA GLY A 347 20.60 10.42 -17.19
C GLY A 347 19.20 9.91 -17.54
N HIS A 348 18.24 10.06 -16.62
CA HIS A 348 16.85 9.60 -16.81
C HIS A 348 15.80 10.70 -16.64
#